data_a279dd5deda6ff5bdf3fdd8c6c0c372f
#
_entry.id   a279dd5deda6ff5bdf3fdd8c6c0c372f
#
_cell.length_a   1.000
_cell.length_b   1.000
_cell.length_c   1.000
_cell.angle_alpha   90.00
_cell.angle_beta   90.00
_cell.angle_gamma   90.00
#
_symmetry.space_group_name_H-M   'P 1'
#
loop_
_entity.id
_entity.type
_entity.pdbx_description
1 polymer ?
#
loop_
_entity_poly.entity_id
_entity_poly.type
_entity_poly.pdbx_seq_one_letter_code
_entity_poly.pdbx_strand_id
1 'polypeptide(L)'
;MGMIELRQARTDADYGAWRDVRIAVQPDERSLSVAELRELDKPERLLLLAEINGGVVGSGLSDRSNEAGRAFVVPRVRPEARRQGVGTRLLIELAEHAVAQGYEVAGSIVEDEGSLAFAQRFGFTETRRQVEQVRRIAAEPWPPEPTSYQVVSVADRPELWAKAYEQVALPTLPDMDVPNPLDVSAEEWATEWINDPAAMFLAVVGDDVIGVAGLMLDTDRPERAEVAYTAVRREWRGQAVASTLKRTSMAWAAEHGITQVYTWTQQGNENMRRLNEHLGFTYGAVAINVRANLPLQLPEEVRA
;
A
#
# COMPACT_ATOMS: atom_id res chain seq x y z
N MET A 1 25.26 -4.23 25.19
CA MET A 1 24.19 -4.22 24.22
C MET A 1 23.00 -4.91 24.88
N GLY A 2 21.83 -4.30 24.95
CA GLY A 2 20.64 -4.95 25.55
C GLY A 2 20.24 -6.19 24.73
N MET A 3 19.63 -7.17 25.37
CA MET A 3 19.08 -8.35 24.70
C MET A 3 17.90 -7.90 23.81
N ILE A 4 17.90 -8.34 22.55
CA ILE A 4 16.80 -8.09 21.63
C ILE A 4 15.79 -9.23 21.78
N GLU A 5 14.57 -8.90 22.16
CA GLU A 5 13.47 -9.84 22.27
C GLU A 5 12.47 -9.62 21.13
N LEU A 6 12.05 -10.70 20.48
CA LEU A 6 11.01 -10.66 19.44
C LEU A 6 9.76 -11.31 19.99
N ARG A 7 8.61 -10.69 19.75
CA ARG A 7 7.30 -11.27 20.06
C ARG A 7 6.25 -10.90 19.03
N GLN A 8 5.27 -11.74 18.86
CA GLN A 8 4.13 -11.48 17.98
C GLN A 8 3.20 -10.44 18.62
N ALA A 9 2.70 -9.49 17.82
CA ALA A 9 1.61 -8.61 18.20
C ALA A 9 0.28 -9.39 18.19
N ARG A 10 -0.49 -9.31 19.29
CA ARG A 10 -1.74 -10.07 19.46
C ARG A 10 -2.85 -9.28 20.15
N THR A 11 -2.53 -8.16 20.77
CA THR A 11 -3.47 -7.32 21.50
C THR A 11 -3.56 -5.94 20.86
N ASP A 12 -4.59 -5.19 21.18
CA ASP A 12 -4.73 -3.79 20.72
C ASP A 12 -3.54 -2.92 21.13
N ALA A 13 -3.00 -3.16 22.33
CA ALA A 13 -1.79 -2.48 22.77
C ALA A 13 -0.58 -2.84 21.91
N ASP A 14 -0.47 -4.10 21.46
CA ASP A 14 0.60 -4.55 20.57
C ASP A 14 0.43 -3.94 19.17
N TYR A 15 -0.79 -3.93 18.63
CA TYR A 15 -1.08 -3.29 17.35
C TYR A 15 -0.79 -1.79 17.39
N GLY A 16 -1.13 -1.13 18.51
CA GLY A 16 -0.76 0.26 18.76
C GLY A 16 0.76 0.48 18.73
N ALA A 17 1.50 -0.33 19.49
CA ALA A 17 2.96 -0.25 19.53
C ALA A 17 3.62 -0.56 18.17
N TRP A 18 3.07 -1.53 17.41
CA TRP A 18 3.52 -1.85 16.05
C TRP A 18 3.32 -0.65 15.11
N ARG A 19 2.15 -0.01 15.17
CA ARG A 19 1.83 1.23 14.45
C ARG A 19 2.77 2.38 14.80
N ASP A 20 3.01 2.60 16.08
CA ASP A 20 3.88 3.68 16.56
C ASP A 20 5.30 3.60 15.98
N VAL A 21 5.83 2.37 15.81
CA VAL A 21 7.11 2.16 15.13
C VAL A 21 6.98 2.49 13.65
N ARG A 22 5.90 2.05 12.99
CA ARG A 22 5.68 2.33 11.57
C ARG A 22 5.59 3.83 11.29
N ILE A 23 4.79 4.55 12.07
CA ILE A 23 4.63 6.01 11.96
C ILE A 23 5.96 6.73 12.23
N ALA A 24 6.74 6.29 13.23
CA ALA A 24 8.04 6.88 13.53
C ALA A 24 9.08 6.67 12.40
N VAL A 25 8.95 5.58 11.62
CA VAL A 25 9.87 5.25 10.51
C VAL A 25 9.40 5.84 9.18
N GLN A 26 8.10 5.85 8.95
CA GLN A 26 7.45 6.31 7.70
C GLN A 26 6.28 7.25 8.02
N PRO A 27 6.55 8.48 8.50
CA PRO A 27 5.50 9.40 8.97
C PRO A 27 4.58 9.90 7.86
N ASP A 28 5.04 9.85 6.62
CA ASP A 28 4.31 10.34 5.44
C ASP A 28 3.48 9.25 4.73
N GLU A 29 3.54 8.03 5.19
CA GLU A 29 2.77 6.91 4.68
C GLU A 29 1.50 6.67 5.51
N ARG A 30 0.37 6.36 4.86
CA ARG A 30 -0.85 5.92 5.56
C ARG A 30 -0.55 4.71 6.44
N SER A 31 -0.97 4.76 7.68
CA SER A 31 -0.88 3.63 8.61
C SER A 31 -2.27 3.05 8.87
N LEU A 32 -2.37 1.72 8.90
CA LEU A 32 -3.60 1.05 9.30
C LEU A 32 -3.92 1.41 10.76
N SER A 33 -5.18 1.64 11.07
CA SER A 33 -5.66 1.79 12.45
C SER A 33 -5.54 0.47 13.22
N VAL A 34 -5.65 0.52 14.55
CA VAL A 34 -5.68 -0.70 15.37
C VAL A 34 -6.87 -1.59 15.01
N ALA A 35 -8.02 -0.99 14.67
CA ALA A 35 -9.20 -1.74 14.22
C ALA A 35 -8.96 -2.48 12.90
N GLU A 36 -8.41 -1.78 11.89
CA GLU A 36 -8.03 -2.40 10.61
C GLU A 36 -6.98 -3.52 10.81
N LEU A 37 -5.96 -3.31 11.65
CA LEU A 37 -4.95 -4.35 11.94
C LEU A 37 -5.57 -5.60 12.56
N ARG A 38 -6.58 -5.43 13.44
CA ARG A 38 -7.31 -6.55 14.07
C ARG A 38 -8.18 -7.28 13.05
N GLU A 39 -8.89 -6.57 12.19
CA GLU A 39 -9.74 -7.15 11.14
C GLU A 39 -8.92 -7.92 10.10
N LEU A 40 -7.71 -7.45 9.83
CA LEU A 40 -6.77 -8.07 8.90
C LEU A 40 -5.87 -9.13 9.54
N ASP A 41 -6.03 -9.41 10.85
CA ASP A 41 -5.26 -10.47 11.52
C ASP A 41 -5.73 -11.85 11.07
N LYS A 42 -4.79 -12.65 10.56
CA LYS A 42 -5.03 -14.00 10.04
C LYS A 42 -3.79 -14.87 10.28
N PRO A 43 -3.94 -16.19 10.35
CA PRO A 43 -2.83 -17.10 10.69
C PRO A 43 -1.59 -16.99 9.79
N GLU A 44 -1.79 -16.62 8.53
CA GLU A 44 -0.72 -16.47 7.55
C GLU A 44 0.04 -15.16 7.67
N ARG A 45 -0.52 -14.17 8.37
CA ARG A 45 0.11 -12.87 8.62
C ARG A 45 0.88 -12.89 9.93
N LEU A 46 2.13 -12.46 9.90
CA LEU A 46 2.94 -12.29 11.10
C LEU A 46 3.25 -10.82 11.32
N LEU A 47 2.79 -10.27 12.44
CA LEU A 47 3.18 -8.96 12.94
C LEU A 47 4.12 -9.17 14.14
N LEU A 48 5.36 -8.65 14.03
CA LEU A 48 6.38 -8.75 15.09
C LEU A 48 6.63 -7.40 15.75
N LEU A 49 6.92 -7.45 17.04
CA LEU A 49 7.53 -6.39 17.83
C LEU A 49 8.95 -6.80 18.23
N ALA A 50 9.88 -5.86 18.15
CA ALA A 50 11.23 -6.02 18.68
C ALA A 50 11.42 -5.09 19.87
N GLU A 51 11.89 -5.65 20.98
CA GLU A 51 12.09 -4.93 22.25
C GLU A 51 13.57 -4.95 22.68
N ILE A 52 14.00 -3.85 23.29
CA ILE A 52 15.28 -3.75 24.01
C ILE A 52 14.98 -3.16 25.38
N ASN A 53 15.35 -3.86 26.46
CA ASN A 53 15.10 -3.44 27.84
C ASN A 53 13.62 -3.11 28.12
N GLY A 54 12.70 -3.86 27.52
CA GLY A 54 11.25 -3.68 27.66
C GLY A 54 10.64 -2.53 26.86
N GLY A 55 11.42 -1.82 26.06
CA GLY A 55 10.94 -0.78 25.14
C GLY A 55 10.83 -1.29 23.72
N VAL A 56 9.69 -1.03 23.04
CA VAL A 56 9.47 -1.39 21.63
C VAL A 56 10.27 -0.45 20.73
N VAL A 57 11.24 -1.02 20.00
CA VAL A 57 12.20 -0.30 19.14
C VAL A 57 12.09 -0.69 17.67
N GLY A 58 11.36 -1.76 17.36
CA GLY A 58 11.17 -2.22 16.00
C GLY A 58 9.84 -2.92 15.79
N SER A 59 9.39 -2.96 14.55
CA SER A 59 8.22 -3.73 14.12
C SER A 59 8.51 -4.47 12.82
N GLY A 60 7.76 -5.52 12.56
CA GLY A 60 7.91 -6.30 11.34
C GLY A 60 6.59 -6.84 10.83
N LEU A 61 6.52 -7.02 9.52
CA LEU A 61 5.40 -7.65 8.82
C LEU A 61 5.94 -8.75 7.90
N SER A 62 5.35 -9.94 7.97
CA SER A 62 5.42 -10.95 6.91
C SER A 62 4.00 -11.35 6.54
N ASP A 63 3.64 -11.19 5.28
CA ASP A 63 2.30 -11.48 4.76
C ASP A 63 2.39 -11.93 3.31
N ARG A 64 1.28 -12.40 2.74
CA ARG A 64 1.12 -12.58 1.30
C ARG A 64 1.28 -11.23 0.58
N SER A 65 2.02 -11.20 -0.50
CA SER A 65 2.05 -10.06 -1.40
C SER A 65 0.87 -10.12 -2.37
N ASN A 66 0.33 -8.97 -2.77
CA ASN A 66 -0.62 -8.90 -3.88
C ASN A 66 0.00 -9.30 -5.22
N GLU A 67 1.33 -9.33 -5.35
CA GLU A 67 1.98 -9.96 -6.50
C GLU A 67 2.07 -11.47 -6.28
N ALA A 68 1.54 -12.24 -7.24
CA ALA A 68 1.42 -13.70 -7.13
C ALA A 68 2.75 -14.40 -6.79
N GLY A 69 2.66 -15.39 -5.92
CA GLY A 69 3.76 -16.33 -5.63
C GLY A 69 4.87 -15.76 -4.72
N ARG A 70 4.66 -14.62 -4.03
CA ARG A 70 5.67 -14.08 -3.11
C ARG A 70 5.10 -13.59 -1.79
N ALA A 71 5.94 -13.62 -0.76
CA ALA A 71 5.66 -12.94 0.50
C ALA A 71 6.09 -11.46 0.44
N PHE A 72 5.48 -10.64 1.27
CA PHE A 72 5.88 -9.26 1.54
C PHE A 72 6.49 -9.20 2.94
N VAL A 73 7.78 -8.84 3.04
CA VAL A 73 8.56 -8.91 4.27
C VAL A 73 9.15 -7.54 4.58
N VAL A 74 8.72 -6.90 5.67
CA VAL A 74 9.10 -5.52 5.98
C VAL A 74 9.53 -5.37 7.44
N PRO A 75 10.84 -5.39 7.75
CA PRO A 75 11.35 -4.97 9.05
C PRO A 75 11.44 -3.45 9.15
N ARG A 76 11.04 -2.87 10.28
CA ARG A 76 11.18 -1.45 10.60
C ARG A 76 11.88 -1.27 11.94
N VAL A 77 12.81 -0.33 12.03
CA VAL A 77 13.57 -0.04 13.25
C VAL A 77 13.59 1.46 13.46
N ARG A 78 13.16 1.89 14.66
CA ARG A 78 13.25 3.28 15.07
C ARG A 78 14.66 3.83 14.84
N PRO A 79 14.82 5.08 14.34
CA PRO A 79 16.15 5.65 14.01
C PRO A 79 17.17 5.50 15.12
N GLU A 80 16.78 5.75 16.37
CA GLU A 80 17.62 5.69 17.57
C GLU A 80 18.09 4.27 17.95
N ALA A 81 17.40 3.24 17.46
CA ALA A 81 17.72 1.83 17.71
C ALA A 81 18.39 1.12 16.52
N ARG A 82 18.69 1.86 15.45
CA ARG A 82 19.40 1.30 14.28
C ARG A 82 20.84 0.90 14.64
N ARG A 83 21.44 0.04 13.81
CA ARG A 83 22.81 -0.48 13.94
C ARG A 83 23.08 -1.31 15.21
N GLN A 84 22.03 -1.79 15.86
CA GLN A 84 22.09 -2.65 17.04
C GLN A 84 21.67 -4.11 16.76
N GLY A 85 21.50 -4.51 15.47
CA GLY A 85 21.11 -5.86 15.08
C GLY A 85 19.59 -6.11 15.02
N VAL A 86 18.75 -5.14 15.43
CA VAL A 86 17.29 -5.29 15.49
C VAL A 86 16.70 -5.64 14.11
N GLY A 87 17.09 -4.89 13.08
CA GLY A 87 16.59 -5.14 11.71
C GLY A 87 16.99 -6.52 11.17
N THR A 88 18.19 -6.99 11.50
CA THR A 88 18.67 -8.34 11.16
C THR A 88 17.79 -9.42 11.80
N ARG A 89 17.53 -9.31 13.10
CA ARG A 89 16.71 -10.27 13.83
C ARG A 89 15.27 -10.30 13.29
N LEU A 90 14.67 -9.13 13.08
CA LEU A 90 13.33 -9.02 12.47
C LEU A 90 13.30 -9.64 11.07
N LEU A 91 14.26 -9.29 10.20
CA LEU A 91 14.27 -9.77 8.82
C LEU A 91 14.39 -11.30 8.74
N ILE A 92 15.23 -11.91 9.56
CA ILE A 92 15.41 -13.37 9.59
C ILE A 92 14.10 -14.05 10.00
N GLU A 93 13.50 -13.65 11.11
CA GLU A 93 12.27 -14.25 11.64
C GLU A 93 11.09 -14.11 10.64
N LEU A 94 10.96 -12.92 10.02
CA LEU A 94 9.94 -12.67 9.01
C LEU A 94 10.13 -13.53 7.75
N ALA A 95 11.38 -13.72 7.33
CA ALA A 95 11.70 -14.56 6.18
C ALA A 95 11.52 -16.05 6.48
N GLU A 96 11.86 -16.51 7.68
CA GLU A 96 11.60 -17.89 8.14
C GLU A 96 10.10 -18.16 8.18
N HIS A 97 9.30 -17.22 8.66
CA HIS A 97 7.84 -17.32 8.59
C HIS A 97 7.36 -17.45 7.14
N ALA A 98 7.85 -16.62 6.22
CA ALA A 98 7.49 -16.70 4.80
C ALA A 98 7.83 -18.08 4.20
N VAL A 99 8.99 -18.64 4.53
CA VAL A 99 9.38 -20.01 4.14
C VAL A 99 8.40 -21.04 4.70
N ALA A 100 8.02 -20.92 5.97
CA ALA A 100 7.06 -21.82 6.62
C ALA A 100 5.67 -21.77 5.99
N GLN A 101 5.29 -20.62 5.39
CA GLN A 101 4.07 -20.46 4.59
C GLN A 101 4.21 -20.95 3.14
N GLY A 102 5.39 -21.48 2.76
CA GLY A 102 5.62 -22.08 1.43
C GLY A 102 6.07 -21.08 0.35
N TYR A 103 6.47 -19.87 0.72
CA TYR A 103 6.99 -18.90 -0.25
C TYR A 103 8.45 -19.15 -0.57
N GLU A 104 8.79 -19.05 -1.86
CA GLU A 104 10.17 -19.17 -2.37
C GLU A 104 10.79 -17.78 -2.67
N VAL A 105 10.00 -16.72 -2.61
CA VAL A 105 10.41 -15.35 -2.91
C VAL A 105 9.84 -14.39 -1.88
N ALA A 106 10.69 -13.51 -1.35
CA ALA A 106 10.29 -12.36 -0.54
C ALA A 106 10.45 -11.06 -1.34
N GLY A 107 9.48 -10.16 -1.21
CA GLY A 107 9.55 -8.79 -1.68
C GLY A 107 9.55 -7.81 -0.52
N SER A 108 10.12 -6.64 -0.73
CA SER A 108 10.08 -5.51 0.20
C SER A 108 10.13 -4.18 -0.54
N ILE A 109 9.89 -3.09 0.18
CA ILE A 109 10.02 -1.72 -0.32
C ILE A 109 10.98 -0.98 0.61
N VAL A 110 11.93 -0.26 0.04
CA VAL A 110 12.91 0.58 0.76
C VAL A 110 12.92 1.99 0.15
N GLU A 111 13.18 3.00 0.97
CA GLU A 111 13.05 4.41 0.59
C GLU A 111 14.38 5.18 0.68
N ASP A 112 15.44 4.54 1.16
CA ASP A 112 16.75 5.16 1.30
C ASP A 112 17.89 4.18 0.97
N GLU A 113 19.05 4.75 0.64
CA GLU A 113 20.26 3.98 0.27
C GLU A 113 20.76 3.08 1.40
N GLY A 114 20.59 3.49 2.67
CA GLY A 114 20.98 2.68 3.82
C GLY A 114 20.12 1.43 3.97
N SER A 115 18.83 1.57 3.76
CA SER A 115 17.87 0.45 3.74
C SER A 115 18.09 -0.45 2.52
N LEU A 116 18.44 0.11 1.36
CA LEU A 116 18.81 -0.67 0.17
C LEU A 116 20.08 -1.47 0.42
N ALA A 117 21.13 -0.84 0.95
CA ALA A 117 22.38 -1.53 1.28
C ALA A 117 22.18 -2.62 2.34
N PHE A 118 21.31 -2.39 3.33
CA PHE A 118 20.91 -3.43 4.29
C PHE A 118 20.24 -4.61 3.60
N ALA A 119 19.24 -4.38 2.75
CA ALA A 119 18.54 -5.43 2.02
C ALA A 119 19.50 -6.24 1.12
N GLN A 120 20.39 -5.57 0.40
CA GLN A 120 21.39 -6.21 -0.48
C GLN A 120 22.31 -7.18 0.26
N ARG A 121 22.67 -6.93 1.52
CA ARG A 121 23.46 -7.86 2.35
C ARG A 121 22.77 -9.21 2.57
N PHE A 122 21.45 -9.28 2.45
CA PHE A 122 20.64 -10.50 2.59
C PHE A 122 20.18 -11.07 1.24
N GLY A 123 20.81 -10.64 0.14
CA GLY A 123 20.53 -11.15 -1.19
C GLY A 123 19.35 -10.50 -1.90
N PHE A 124 18.79 -9.41 -1.38
CA PHE A 124 17.78 -8.66 -2.11
C PHE A 124 18.40 -7.90 -3.28
N THR A 125 17.68 -7.86 -4.38
CA THR A 125 18.04 -7.10 -5.58
C THR A 125 16.90 -6.13 -5.93
N GLU A 126 17.25 -4.95 -6.43
CA GLU A 126 16.28 -3.99 -6.95
C GLU A 126 15.54 -4.57 -8.14
N THR A 127 14.22 -4.39 -8.18
CA THR A 127 13.37 -4.83 -9.28
C THR A 127 12.76 -3.67 -10.05
N ARG A 128 12.31 -2.64 -9.36
CA ARG A 128 11.70 -1.44 -9.94
C ARG A 128 11.69 -0.31 -8.94
N ARG A 129 11.42 0.88 -9.43
CA ARG A 129 11.17 2.06 -8.62
C ARG A 129 9.74 2.56 -8.83
N GLN A 130 9.20 3.16 -7.79
CA GLN A 130 7.97 3.93 -7.85
C GLN A 130 8.24 5.33 -7.33
N VAL A 131 7.50 6.29 -7.86
CA VAL A 131 7.63 7.69 -7.46
C VAL A 131 6.34 8.13 -6.80
N GLU A 132 6.48 8.80 -5.67
CA GLU A 132 5.37 9.49 -5.05
C GLU A 132 4.97 10.69 -5.92
N GLN A 133 3.68 10.86 -6.11
CA GLN A 133 3.10 12.06 -6.69
C GLN A 133 2.12 12.65 -5.68
N VAL A 134 2.30 13.91 -5.34
CA VAL A 134 1.56 14.61 -4.28
C VAL A 134 0.83 15.80 -4.87
N ARG A 135 -0.41 16.00 -4.44
CA ARG A 135 -1.21 17.18 -4.78
C ARG A 135 -1.73 17.84 -3.52
N ARG A 136 -1.55 19.15 -3.42
CA ARG A 136 -2.24 19.98 -2.42
C ARG A 136 -3.66 20.24 -2.91
N ILE A 137 -4.64 20.01 -2.04
CA ILE A 137 -6.04 20.24 -2.30
C ILE A 137 -6.44 21.59 -1.71
N ALA A 138 -7.03 22.42 -2.54
CA ALA A 138 -7.68 23.67 -2.17
C ALA A 138 -9.18 23.56 -2.48
N ALA A 139 -9.86 24.65 -2.78
CA ALA A 139 -11.22 24.60 -3.31
C ALA A 139 -11.21 23.94 -4.70
N GLU A 140 -11.86 22.80 -4.82
CA GLU A 140 -11.94 22.01 -6.06
C GLU A 140 -13.39 21.97 -6.54
N PRO A 141 -13.68 22.46 -7.76
CA PRO A 141 -15.02 22.33 -8.32
C PRO A 141 -15.32 20.86 -8.67
N TRP A 142 -16.55 20.45 -8.47
CA TRP A 142 -17.05 19.19 -9.00
C TRP A 142 -16.91 19.20 -10.53
N PRO A 143 -16.46 18.11 -11.13
CA PRO A 143 -16.42 18.02 -12.58
C PRO A 143 -17.86 18.05 -13.15
N PRO A 144 -18.05 18.53 -14.39
CA PRO A 144 -19.34 18.46 -15.05
C PRO A 144 -19.77 17.00 -15.22
N GLU A 145 -21.06 16.74 -15.07
CA GLU A 145 -21.61 15.41 -15.26
C GLU A 145 -21.39 14.92 -16.71
N PRO A 146 -20.82 13.73 -16.88
CA PRO A 146 -20.67 13.14 -18.21
C PRO A 146 -22.03 12.80 -18.84
N THR A 147 -22.13 12.91 -20.15
CA THR A 147 -23.37 12.59 -20.88
C THR A 147 -23.50 11.10 -21.21
N SER A 148 -22.41 10.34 -21.23
CA SER A 148 -22.36 8.94 -21.67
C SER A 148 -22.28 7.92 -20.53
N TYR A 149 -22.08 8.36 -19.30
CA TYR A 149 -22.06 7.54 -18.08
C TYR A 149 -22.38 8.40 -16.87
N GLN A 150 -22.68 7.77 -15.74
CA GLN A 150 -22.87 8.45 -14.46
C GLN A 150 -21.68 8.20 -13.55
N VAL A 151 -21.42 9.11 -12.60
CA VAL A 151 -20.47 8.91 -11.51
C VAL A 151 -21.28 8.79 -10.22
N VAL A 152 -21.07 7.69 -9.49
CA VAL A 152 -21.75 7.42 -8.22
C VAL A 152 -20.72 7.07 -7.15
N SER A 153 -21.01 7.35 -5.88
CA SER A 153 -20.19 6.83 -4.78
C SER A 153 -20.56 5.37 -4.48
N VAL A 154 -19.62 4.64 -3.88
CA VAL A 154 -19.91 3.29 -3.37
C VAL A 154 -20.88 3.36 -2.18
N ALA A 155 -20.91 4.48 -1.43
CA ALA A 155 -21.87 4.67 -0.36
C ALA A 155 -23.33 4.75 -0.89
N ASP A 156 -23.55 5.37 -2.06
CA ASP A 156 -24.85 5.47 -2.69
C ASP A 156 -25.29 4.18 -3.39
N ARG A 157 -24.32 3.41 -3.92
CA ARG A 157 -24.55 2.18 -4.69
C ARG A 157 -23.62 1.05 -4.24
N PRO A 158 -23.74 0.58 -2.98
CA PRO A 158 -22.81 -0.40 -2.39
C PRO A 158 -22.81 -1.75 -3.12
N GLU A 159 -23.93 -2.13 -3.73
CA GLU A 159 -24.05 -3.37 -4.51
C GLU A 159 -23.16 -3.38 -5.77
N LEU A 160 -22.69 -2.21 -6.22
CA LEU A 160 -21.81 -2.13 -7.39
C LEU A 160 -20.35 -2.38 -7.06
N TRP A 161 -19.94 -2.41 -5.77
CA TRP A 161 -18.54 -2.63 -5.41
C TRP A 161 -18.03 -4.03 -5.81
N ALA A 162 -18.85 -5.05 -5.62
CA ALA A 162 -18.53 -6.39 -6.11
C ALA A 162 -18.49 -6.45 -7.64
N LYS A 163 -19.39 -5.75 -8.33
CA LYS A 163 -19.34 -5.65 -9.81
C LYS A 163 -18.11 -4.90 -10.30
N ALA A 164 -17.64 -3.87 -9.55
CA ALA A 164 -16.39 -3.17 -9.87
C ALA A 164 -15.19 -4.11 -9.85
N TYR A 165 -15.15 -5.07 -8.92
CA TYR A 165 -14.14 -6.12 -8.93
C TYR A 165 -14.18 -6.96 -10.20
N GLU A 166 -15.32 -7.53 -10.52
CA GLU A 166 -15.50 -8.44 -11.66
C GLU A 166 -15.32 -7.76 -13.01
N GLN A 167 -15.91 -6.56 -13.16
CA GLN A 167 -15.99 -5.87 -14.45
C GLN A 167 -14.80 -4.92 -14.72
N VAL A 168 -14.15 -4.42 -13.69
CA VAL A 168 -13.05 -3.46 -13.83
C VAL A 168 -11.75 -4.02 -13.28
N ALA A 169 -11.70 -4.41 -11.99
CA ALA A 169 -10.43 -4.79 -11.36
C ALA A 169 -9.83 -6.04 -12.02
N LEU A 170 -10.51 -7.18 -12.01
CA LEU A 170 -10.00 -8.43 -12.59
C LEU A 170 -9.50 -8.28 -14.03
N PRO A 171 -10.22 -7.61 -14.96
CA PRO A 171 -9.72 -7.44 -16.33
C PRO A 171 -8.55 -6.47 -16.47
N THR A 172 -8.31 -5.58 -15.49
CA THR A 172 -7.31 -4.51 -15.59
C THR A 172 -6.12 -4.65 -14.64
N LEU A 173 -6.19 -5.52 -13.61
CA LEU A 173 -5.03 -5.88 -12.79
C LEU A 173 -3.81 -6.34 -13.61
N PRO A 174 -3.97 -7.13 -14.70
CA PRO A 174 -2.85 -7.52 -15.55
C PRO A 174 -2.20 -6.35 -16.33
N ASP A 175 -2.87 -5.20 -16.40
CA ASP A 175 -2.33 -4.01 -17.09
C ASP A 175 -1.38 -3.20 -16.19
N MET A 176 -1.25 -3.57 -14.91
CA MET A 176 -0.30 -2.93 -14.01
C MET A 176 1.13 -3.36 -14.35
N ASP A 177 2.03 -2.37 -14.35
CA ASP A 177 3.46 -2.59 -14.62
C ASP A 177 4.14 -3.18 -13.37
N VAL A 178 3.90 -4.47 -13.15
CA VAL A 178 4.47 -5.25 -12.04
C VAL A 178 5.09 -6.55 -12.57
N PRO A 179 6.19 -7.05 -11.97
CA PRO A 179 6.90 -8.23 -12.46
C PRO A 179 6.06 -9.51 -12.49
N ASN A 180 5.18 -9.68 -11.52
CA ASN A 180 4.25 -10.79 -11.44
C ASN A 180 2.81 -10.27 -11.47
N PRO A 181 1.87 -11.02 -12.04
CA PRO A 181 0.45 -10.63 -12.01
C PRO A 181 -0.01 -10.33 -10.59
N LEU A 182 -0.87 -9.32 -10.45
CA LEU A 182 -1.56 -9.10 -9.19
C LEU A 182 -2.62 -10.19 -9.00
N ASP A 183 -2.64 -10.74 -7.80
CA ASP A 183 -3.61 -11.75 -7.36
C ASP A 183 -4.36 -11.17 -6.15
N VAL A 184 -5.52 -10.62 -6.43
CA VAL A 184 -6.40 -9.98 -5.46
C VAL A 184 -7.70 -10.74 -5.45
N SER A 185 -8.08 -11.31 -4.32
CA SER A 185 -9.35 -12.01 -4.16
C SER A 185 -10.52 -11.03 -4.02
N ALA A 186 -11.74 -11.53 -4.23
CA ALA A 186 -12.96 -10.74 -4.00
C ALA A 186 -13.10 -10.30 -2.52
N GLU A 187 -12.61 -11.11 -1.59
CA GLU A 187 -12.60 -10.79 -0.16
C GLU A 187 -11.64 -9.64 0.14
N GLU A 188 -10.40 -9.70 -0.35
CA GLU A 188 -9.42 -8.62 -0.20
C GLU A 188 -9.92 -7.33 -0.86
N TRP A 189 -10.52 -7.42 -2.05
CA TRP A 189 -11.16 -6.27 -2.71
C TRP A 189 -12.21 -5.61 -1.82
N ALA A 190 -13.04 -6.42 -1.17
CA ALA A 190 -14.12 -5.93 -0.31
C ALA A 190 -13.64 -5.32 1.00
N THR A 191 -12.48 -5.74 1.52
CA THR A 191 -12.00 -5.38 2.88
C THR A 191 -10.76 -4.50 2.90
N GLU A 192 -9.83 -4.69 1.96
CA GLU A 192 -8.53 -4.02 1.98
C GLU A 192 -8.39 -2.89 0.95
N TRP A 193 -9.28 -2.86 -0.07
CA TRP A 193 -9.21 -1.90 -1.19
C TRP A 193 -10.17 -0.73 -1.07
N ILE A 194 -10.90 -0.67 0.03
CA ILE A 194 -11.82 0.41 0.39
C ILE A 194 -11.84 0.56 1.91
N ASN A 195 -11.75 1.78 2.42
CA ASN A 195 -11.95 2.04 3.85
C ASN A 195 -13.01 3.10 4.15
N ASP A 196 -13.44 3.84 3.13
CA ASP A 196 -14.60 4.72 3.18
C ASP A 196 -15.38 4.64 1.86
N PRO A 197 -16.59 4.04 1.86
CA PRO A 197 -17.41 3.95 0.66
C PRO A 197 -17.80 5.30 0.05
N ALA A 198 -17.88 6.38 0.85
CA ALA A 198 -18.21 7.71 0.35
C ALA A 198 -17.03 8.36 -0.41
N ALA A 199 -15.80 7.94 -0.12
CA ALA A 199 -14.60 8.41 -0.79
C ALA A 199 -14.23 7.60 -2.05
N MET A 200 -15.01 6.56 -2.39
CA MET A 200 -14.79 5.67 -3.52
C MET A 200 -15.86 5.88 -4.60
N PHE A 201 -15.43 6.11 -5.84
CA PHE A 201 -16.32 6.48 -6.95
C PHE A 201 -16.25 5.48 -8.09
N LEU A 202 -17.43 5.23 -8.69
CA LEU A 202 -17.62 4.34 -9.83
C LEU A 202 -18.19 5.14 -11.00
N ALA A 203 -17.67 4.89 -12.20
CA ALA A 203 -18.30 5.30 -13.45
C ALA A 203 -19.19 4.15 -13.91
N VAL A 204 -20.47 4.45 -14.21
CA VAL A 204 -21.48 3.42 -14.50
C VAL A 204 -22.31 3.76 -15.73
N VAL A 205 -22.70 2.73 -16.48
CA VAL A 205 -23.68 2.81 -17.57
C VAL A 205 -24.81 1.82 -17.25
N GLY A 206 -25.95 2.35 -16.80
CA GLY A 206 -26.97 1.51 -16.17
C GLY A 206 -26.44 0.87 -14.90
N ASP A 207 -26.36 -0.45 -14.87
CA ASP A 207 -25.79 -1.24 -13.77
C ASP A 207 -24.38 -1.81 -14.06
N ASP A 208 -23.80 -1.46 -15.20
CA ASP A 208 -22.44 -1.88 -15.56
C ASP A 208 -21.41 -0.87 -15.07
N VAL A 209 -20.40 -1.36 -14.34
CA VAL A 209 -19.29 -0.55 -13.88
C VAL A 209 -18.22 -0.51 -14.97
N ILE A 210 -17.84 0.69 -15.40
CA ILE A 210 -16.86 0.92 -16.47
C ILE A 210 -15.53 1.50 -15.96
N GLY A 211 -15.49 2.00 -14.72
CA GLY A 211 -14.30 2.55 -14.12
C GLY A 211 -14.45 2.72 -12.62
N VAL A 212 -13.31 2.77 -11.92
CA VAL A 212 -13.19 2.97 -10.47
C VAL A 212 -12.04 3.93 -10.19
N ALA A 213 -12.23 4.82 -9.22
CA ALA A 213 -11.18 5.59 -8.54
C ALA A 213 -11.71 6.11 -7.22
N GLY A 214 -10.83 6.47 -6.30
CA GLY A 214 -11.22 7.02 -5.00
C GLY A 214 -10.02 7.32 -4.13
N LEU A 215 -10.29 7.42 -2.83
CA LEU A 215 -9.31 7.74 -1.81
C LEU A 215 -9.36 6.71 -0.68
N MET A 216 -8.19 6.36 -0.17
CA MET A 216 -8.00 5.65 1.09
C MET A 216 -7.67 6.70 2.16
N LEU A 217 -8.54 6.83 3.16
CA LEU A 217 -8.41 7.83 4.20
C LEU A 217 -7.38 7.40 5.24
N ASP A 218 -6.66 8.37 5.80
CA ASP A 218 -5.71 8.17 6.88
C ASP A 218 -6.35 8.60 8.21
N THR A 219 -6.56 7.67 9.13
CA THR A 219 -7.19 7.96 10.44
C THR A 219 -6.30 8.80 11.36
N ASP A 220 -4.98 8.78 11.17
CA ASP A 220 -4.04 9.55 11.98
C ASP A 220 -3.81 10.95 11.41
N ARG A 221 -4.00 11.09 10.12
CA ARG A 221 -3.79 12.32 9.36
C ARG A 221 -5.02 12.59 8.50
N PRO A 222 -6.14 12.98 9.11
CA PRO A 222 -7.42 13.14 8.40
C PRO A 222 -7.37 14.22 7.32
N GLU A 223 -6.36 15.09 7.35
CA GLU A 223 -6.08 16.07 6.30
C GLU A 223 -5.35 15.49 5.07
N ARG A 224 -5.00 14.18 5.11
CA ARG A 224 -4.25 13.51 4.05
C ARG A 224 -4.95 12.22 3.61
N ALA A 225 -4.92 11.94 2.30
CA ALA A 225 -5.45 10.69 1.75
C ALA A 225 -4.56 10.13 0.65
N GLU A 226 -4.55 8.81 0.52
CA GLU A 226 -3.90 8.11 -0.59
C GLU A 226 -4.90 7.88 -1.72
N VAL A 227 -4.48 8.06 -2.98
CA VAL A 227 -5.30 7.66 -4.13
C VAL A 227 -5.44 6.14 -4.13
N ALA A 228 -6.67 5.68 -4.06
CA ALA A 228 -7.01 4.27 -4.21
C ALA A 228 -6.77 3.76 -5.63
N TYR A 229 -7.02 2.46 -5.85
CA TYR A 229 -6.93 1.87 -7.18
C TYR A 229 -7.73 2.68 -8.20
N THR A 230 -7.07 3.00 -9.32
CA THR A 230 -7.70 3.72 -10.43
C THR A 230 -7.62 2.89 -11.69
N ALA A 231 -8.76 2.48 -12.21
CA ALA A 231 -8.82 1.70 -13.44
C ALA A 231 -10.08 2.02 -14.26
N VAL A 232 -9.96 1.79 -15.56
CA VAL A 232 -11.06 1.94 -16.54
C VAL A 232 -11.01 0.77 -17.51
N ARG A 233 -12.17 0.18 -17.78
CA ARG A 233 -12.31 -0.89 -18.79
C ARG A 233 -11.71 -0.44 -20.12
N ARG A 234 -11.03 -1.36 -20.81
CA ARG A 234 -10.21 -1.03 -22.00
C ARG A 234 -10.99 -0.29 -23.07
N GLU A 235 -12.23 -0.70 -23.33
CA GLU A 235 -13.13 -0.11 -24.33
C GLU A 235 -13.63 1.32 -23.97
N TRP A 236 -13.45 1.73 -22.71
CA TRP A 236 -13.82 3.07 -22.21
C TRP A 236 -12.60 3.98 -21.99
N ARG A 237 -11.40 3.50 -22.32
CA ARG A 237 -10.19 4.34 -22.25
C ARG A 237 -10.19 5.42 -23.33
N GLY A 238 -9.46 6.49 -23.06
CA GLY A 238 -9.41 7.65 -23.99
C GLY A 238 -10.64 8.54 -23.96
N GLN A 239 -11.67 8.23 -23.13
CA GLN A 239 -12.92 8.99 -22.99
C GLN A 239 -12.98 9.80 -21.69
N ALA A 240 -11.85 10.17 -21.12
CA ALA A 240 -11.68 10.95 -19.90
C ALA A 240 -12.29 10.33 -18.61
N VAL A 241 -12.73 9.06 -18.62
CA VAL A 241 -13.35 8.41 -17.44
C VAL A 241 -12.45 8.47 -16.20
N ALA A 242 -11.18 8.07 -16.30
CA ALA A 242 -10.24 8.13 -15.18
C ALA A 242 -10.02 9.57 -14.69
N SER A 243 -9.92 10.55 -15.61
CA SER A 243 -9.77 11.96 -15.25
C SER A 243 -10.98 12.49 -14.50
N THR A 244 -12.20 12.16 -14.95
CA THR A 244 -13.45 12.54 -14.28
C THR A 244 -13.53 11.95 -12.88
N LEU A 245 -13.32 10.64 -12.73
CA LEU A 245 -13.34 9.98 -11.43
C LEU A 245 -12.33 10.58 -10.44
N LYS A 246 -11.07 10.82 -10.89
CA LYS A 246 -10.06 11.46 -10.05
C LYS A 246 -10.42 12.90 -9.69
N ARG A 247 -11.01 13.69 -10.60
CA ARG A 247 -11.50 15.05 -10.28
C ARG A 247 -12.63 15.01 -9.27
N THR A 248 -13.56 14.04 -9.39
CA THR A 248 -14.62 13.79 -8.40
C THR A 248 -14.00 13.49 -7.04
N SER A 249 -12.99 12.62 -6.96
CA SER A 249 -12.28 12.32 -5.72
C SER A 249 -11.60 13.56 -5.12
N MET A 250 -11.03 14.46 -5.94
CA MET A 250 -10.42 15.70 -5.46
C MET A 250 -11.46 16.70 -4.94
N ALA A 251 -12.61 16.83 -5.63
CA ALA A 251 -13.72 17.68 -5.18
C ALA A 251 -14.28 17.19 -3.85
N TRP A 252 -14.52 15.89 -3.73
CA TRP A 252 -14.94 15.25 -2.49
C TRP A 252 -13.91 15.49 -1.35
N ALA A 253 -12.62 15.34 -1.63
CA ALA A 253 -11.55 15.59 -0.68
C ALA A 253 -11.59 17.03 -0.14
N ALA A 254 -11.77 18.02 -1.03
CA ALA A 254 -11.85 19.42 -0.65
C ALA A 254 -13.03 19.71 0.31
N GLU A 255 -14.19 19.11 0.07
CA GLU A 255 -15.37 19.25 0.92
C GLU A 255 -15.24 18.56 2.28
N HIS A 256 -14.37 17.54 2.37
CA HIS A 256 -14.15 16.76 3.59
C HIS A 256 -12.89 17.15 4.36
N GLY A 257 -12.30 18.32 4.06
CA GLY A 257 -11.17 18.87 4.80
C GLY A 257 -9.82 18.22 4.50
N ILE A 258 -9.73 17.37 3.48
CA ILE A 258 -8.48 16.79 3.01
C ILE A 258 -7.71 17.89 2.25
N THR A 259 -6.51 18.20 2.71
CA THR A 259 -5.66 19.25 2.15
C THR A 259 -4.50 18.70 1.31
N GLN A 260 -4.25 17.39 1.39
CA GLN A 260 -3.20 16.73 0.63
C GLN A 260 -3.64 15.34 0.17
N VAL A 261 -3.43 15.05 -1.10
CA VAL A 261 -3.63 13.72 -1.69
C VAL A 261 -2.33 13.26 -2.32
N TYR A 262 -1.95 12.00 -2.10
CA TYR A 262 -0.76 11.40 -2.68
C TYR A 262 -1.05 10.05 -3.34
N THR A 263 -0.14 9.60 -4.17
CA THR A 263 -0.19 8.29 -4.82
C THR A 263 1.22 7.82 -5.16
N TRP A 264 1.42 6.51 -5.19
CA TRP A 264 2.64 5.89 -5.67
C TRP A 264 2.43 5.35 -7.08
N THR A 265 3.26 5.77 -8.02
CA THR A 265 3.14 5.33 -9.42
C THR A 265 4.45 4.69 -9.87
N GLN A 266 4.36 3.51 -10.48
CA GLN A 266 5.50 2.81 -11.07
C GLN A 266 6.17 3.68 -12.13
N GLN A 267 7.50 3.67 -12.19
CA GLN A 267 8.24 4.47 -13.18
C GLN A 267 7.87 4.14 -14.63
N GLY A 268 7.49 2.89 -14.93
CA GLY A 268 7.04 2.46 -16.27
C GLY A 268 5.60 2.86 -16.63
N ASN A 269 4.77 3.28 -15.64
CA ASN A 269 3.39 3.66 -15.91
C ASN A 269 3.26 5.13 -16.35
N GLU A 270 3.80 5.45 -17.51
CA GLU A 270 3.82 6.82 -18.06
C GLU A 270 2.43 7.42 -18.25
N ASN A 271 1.44 6.62 -18.60
CA ASN A 271 0.08 7.11 -18.82
C ASN A 271 -0.56 7.60 -17.52
N MET A 272 -0.39 6.86 -16.41
CA MET A 272 -0.89 7.28 -15.11
C MET A 272 -0.12 8.48 -14.57
N ARG A 273 1.21 8.50 -14.76
CA ARG A 273 2.05 9.64 -14.35
C ARG A 273 1.61 10.92 -15.04
N ARG A 274 1.42 10.90 -16.37
CA ARG A 274 0.93 12.04 -17.14
C ARG A 274 -0.48 12.47 -16.72
N LEU A 275 -1.38 11.51 -16.45
CA LEU A 275 -2.71 11.84 -15.94
C LEU A 275 -2.61 12.60 -14.61
N ASN A 276 -1.79 12.13 -13.68
CA ASN A 276 -1.58 12.78 -12.40
C ASN A 276 -0.96 14.19 -12.57
N GLU A 277 0.05 14.35 -13.45
CA GLU A 277 0.62 15.65 -13.79
C GLU A 277 -0.45 16.64 -14.30
N HIS A 278 -1.30 16.21 -15.24
CA HIS A 278 -2.41 17.03 -15.74
C HIS A 278 -3.44 17.38 -14.66
N LEU A 279 -3.54 16.57 -13.61
CA LEU A 279 -4.35 16.83 -12.43
C LEU A 279 -3.62 17.66 -11.37
N GLY A 280 -2.41 18.16 -11.64
CA GLY A 280 -1.66 19.03 -10.75
C GLY A 280 -0.87 18.32 -9.66
N PHE A 281 -0.63 17.02 -9.78
CA PHE A 281 0.29 16.31 -8.89
C PHE A 281 1.75 16.68 -9.23
N THR A 282 2.57 16.81 -8.21
CA THR A 282 4.02 17.03 -8.29
C THR A 282 4.77 15.84 -7.72
N TYR A 283 6.02 15.64 -8.17
CA TYR A 283 6.83 14.52 -7.73
C TYR A 283 7.35 14.71 -6.31
N GLY A 284 7.31 13.66 -5.52
CA GLY A 284 7.82 13.54 -4.16
C GLY A 284 8.95 12.53 -4.03
N ALA A 285 8.85 11.66 -3.04
CA ALA A 285 9.85 10.63 -2.73
C ALA A 285 9.92 9.53 -3.81
N VAL A 286 11.01 8.74 -3.75
CA VAL A 286 11.19 7.54 -4.58
C VAL A 286 11.30 6.35 -3.66
N ALA A 287 10.51 5.32 -3.92
CA ALA A 287 10.61 4.03 -3.25
C ALA A 287 11.13 2.95 -4.20
N ILE A 288 11.97 2.08 -3.67
CA ILE A 288 12.67 1.04 -4.40
C ILE A 288 12.09 -0.31 -4.00
N ASN A 289 11.52 -1.03 -4.96
CA ASN A 289 11.05 -2.38 -4.75
C ASN A 289 12.22 -3.35 -4.88
N VAL A 290 12.37 -4.23 -3.90
CA VAL A 290 13.44 -5.22 -3.86
C VAL A 290 12.87 -6.62 -3.68
N ARG A 291 13.59 -7.64 -4.17
CA ARG A 291 13.23 -9.05 -4.02
C ARG A 291 14.44 -9.91 -3.69
N ALA A 292 14.20 -10.98 -2.95
CA ALA A 292 15.19 -12.03 -2.70
C ALA A 292 14.55 -13.41 -2.83
N ASN A 293 15.34 -14.43 -3.19
CA ASN A 293 14.92 -15.81 -3.05
C ASN A 293 14.98 -16.24 -1.58
N LEU A 294 14.06 -17.11 -1.19
CA LEU A 294 14.01 -17.71 0.14
C LEU A 294 14.54 -19.16 0.07
N PRO A 295 15.20 -19.65 1.12
CA PRO A 295 15.63 -18.90 2.31
C PRO A 295 16.69 -17.83 2.00
N LEU A 296 16.73 -16.78 2.83
CA LEU A 296 17.67 -15.66 2.61
C LEU A 296 19.13 -16.10 2.66
N GLN A 297 19.96 -15.41 1.87
CA GLN A 297 21.42 -15.53 1.97
C GLN A 297 21.91 -14.71 3.17
N LEU A 298 22.23 -15.43 4.26
CA LEU A 298 22.73 -14.75 5.45
C LEU A 298 24.21 -14.36 5.26
N PRO A 299 24.60 -13.11 5.64
CA PRO A 299 25.99 -12.70 5.71
C PRO A 299 26.79 -13.58 6.67
N GLU A 300 28.12 -13.75 6.44
CA GLU A 300 28.97 -14.61 7.27
C GLU A 300 28.94 -14.23 8.76
N GLU A 301 28.94 -12.93 9.06
CA GLU A 301 28.86 -12.40 10.43
C GLU A 301 27.53 -12.68 11.15
N VAL A 302 26.52 -13.16 10.45
CA VAL A 302 25.19 -13.51 11.00
C VAL A 302 25.03 -15.02 11.16
N ARG A 303 25.87 -15.81 10.47
CA ARG A 303 25.87 -17.29 10.54
C ARG A 303 26.58 -17.84 11.78
N ALA A 304 27.37 -17.02 12.46
CA ALA A 304 28.13 -17.33 13.68
C ALA A 304 27.28 -17.03 14.93
#